data_17675b0f69f6e54a2a4e92cf8cb86925
#
_entry.id   17675b0f69f6e54a2a4e92cf8cb86925
#
_cell.length_a   1.000
_cell.length_b   1.000
_cell.length_c   1.000
_cell.angle_alpha   90.00
_cell.angle_beta   90.00
_cell.angle_gamma   90.00
#
_symmetry.space_group_name_H-M   'P 1'
#
loop_
_entity.id
_entity.type
_entity.pdbx_description
1 polymer ?
#
loop_
_entity_poly.entity_id
_entity_poly.type
_entity_poly.pdbx_seq_one_letter_code
_entity_poly.pdbx_strand_id
1 'polypeptide(L)'
;MRQGVVKYKEIRAGMLTEDENGEYWFVYDPEYVRKHPHQFISFQMPVTALPYRSKRLFPFFDGLIPEGWLLHIATETWRINKNDRMGLLLACCRNAIGAVSIHPVHKEENA
;
A
#
# COMPACT_ATOMS: atom_id res chain seq x y z
N MET A 1 14.57 -1.24 0.09
CA MET A 1 13.35 -0.74 0.74
C MET A 1 12.42 -0.13 -0.29
N ARG A 2 11.15 -0.49 -0.23
CA ARG A 2 10.14 0.07 -1.14
C ARG A 2 9.01 0.67 -0.30
N GLN A 3 8.46 1.79 -0.76
CA GLN A 3 7.42 2.49 -0.03
C GLN A 3 6.31 2.95 -0.96
N GLY A 4 5.09 3.02 -0.42
CA GLY A 4 3.95 3.59 -1.11
C GLY A 4 3.15 4.47 -0.19
N VAL A 5 2.75 5.63 -0.70
CA VAL A 5 1.82 6.52 0.01
C VAL A 5 0.42 5.93 -0.14
N VAL A 6 -0.25 5.71 0.97
CA VAL A 6 -1.62 5.18 1.00
C VAL A 6 -2.58 6.35 1.14
N LYS A 7 -3.53 6.44 0.20
CA LYS A 7 -4.56 7.48 0.22
C LYS A 7 -5.93 6.87 0.41
N TYR A 8 -6.77 7.55 1.15
CA TYR A 8 -8.17 7.19 1.33
C TYR A 8 -9.02 8.34 0.78
N LYS A 9 -9.79 8.09 -0.27
CA LYS A 9 -10.59 9.11 -0.96
C LYS A 9 -9.75 10.35 -1.30
N GLU A 10 -8.59 10.12 -1.89
CA GLU A 10 -7.63 11.15 -2.30
C GLU A 10 -6.93 11.87 -1.14
N ILE A 11 -7.21 11.50 0.10
CA ILE A 11 -6.55 12.08 1.27
C ILE A 11 -5.42 11.15 1.69
N ARG A 12 -4.24 11.72 1.88
CA ARG A 12 -3.09 10.92 2.33
C ARG A 12 -3.38 10.37 3.72
N ALA A 13 -3.43 9.04 3.83
CA ALA A 13 -3.74 8.37 5.09
C ALA A 13 -2.50 7.87 5.81
N GLY A 14 -1.48 7.41 5.08
CA GLY A 14 -0.29 6.88 5.71
C GLY A 14 0.73 6.37 4.71
N MET A 15 1.70 5.62 5.23
CA MET A 15 2.80 5.09 4.45
C MET A 15 2.94 3.58 4.67
N LEU A 16 2.99 2.84 3.56
CA LEU A 16 3.29 1.42 3.58
C LEU A 16 4.75 1.24 3.19
N THR A 17 5.49 0.49 3.99
CA THR A 17 6.92 0.26 3.77
C THR A 17 7.24 -1.24 3.78
N GLU A 18 8.03 -1.67 2.81
CA GLU A 18 8.69 -2.97 2.85
C GLU A 18 10.16 -2.69 3.16
N ASP A 19 10.64 -3.14 4.33
CA ASP A 19 11.99 -2.83 4.76
C ASP A 19 13.02 -3.78 4.14
N GLU A 20 14.28 -3.58 4.50
CA GLU A 20 15.39 -4.37 3.95
C GLU A 20 15.35 -5.83 4.37
N ASN A 21 14.66 -6.13 5.46
CA ASN A 21 14.51 -7.51 5.95
C ASN A 21 13.29 -8.21 5.36
N GLY A 22 12.57 -7.54 4.47
CA GLY A 22 11.36 -8.09 3.87
C GLY A 22 10.15 -8.02 4.76
N GLU A 23 10.20 -7.23 5.81
CA GLU A 23 9.05 -7.01 6.68
C GLU A 23 8.28 -5.79 6.23
N TYR A 24 6.98 -5.76 6.57
CA TYR A 24 6.06 -4.72 6.14
C TYR A 24 5.61 -3.88 7.32
N TRP A 25 5.51 -2.58 7.08
CA TRP A 25 5.08 -1.60 8.07
C TRP A 25 4.02 -0.71 7.47
N PHE A 26 2.98 -0.42 8.22
CA PHE A 26 2.04 0.62 7.85
C PHE A 26 1.87 1.58 9.01
N VAL A 27 2.02 2.87 8.73
CA VAL A 27 1.90 3.93 9.74
C VAL A 27 0.94 4.97 9.19
N TYR A 28 -0.14 5.24 9.94
CA TYR A 28 -1.02 6.36 9.61
C TYR A 28 -0.28 7.67 9.82
N ASP A 29 -0.49 8.64 8.93
CA ASP A 29 0.07 9.98 9.10
C ASP A 29 -0.50 10.62 10.37
N PRO A 30 0.32 11.34 11.16
CA PRO A 30 -0.18 12.03 12.35
C PRO A 30 -1.33 12.98 12.05
N GLU A 31 -1.26 13.70 10.93
CA GLU A 31 -2.35 14.59 10.50
C GLU A 31 -3.64 13.82 10.26
N TYR A 32 -3.55 12.65 9.62
CA TYR A 32 -4.72 11.82 9.35
C TYR A 32 -5.32 11.30 10.65
N VAL A 33 -4.48 10.86 11.57
CA VAL A 33 -4.95 10.39 12.88
C VAL A 33 -5.71 11.50 13.60
N ARG A 34 -5.21 12.72 13.53
CA ARG A 34 -5.81 13.87 14.19
C ARG A 34 -7.14 14.29 13.55
N LYS A 35 -7.17 14.32 12.20
CA LYS A 35 -8.33 14.83 11.47
C LYS A 35 -9.40 13.79 11.19
N HIS A 36 -8.99 12.54 11.07
CA HIS A 36 -9.89 11.45 10.65
C HIS A 36 -9.75 10.24 11.55
N PRO A 37 -9.96 10.38 12.88
CA PRO A 37 -9.67 9.30 13.83
C PRO A 37 -10.58 8.08 13.69
N HIS A 38 -11.67 8.19 12.92
CA HIS A 38 -12.62 7.09 12.75
C HIS A 38 -12.70 6.59 11.31
N GLN A 39 -11.87 7.13 10.41
CA GLN A 39 -11.89 6.72 9.01
C GLN A 39 -10.72 5.77 8.70
N PHE A 40 -10.81 4.55 9.21
CA PHE A 40 -9.79 3.54 8.94
C PHE A 40 -9.83 3.09 7.47
N ILE A 41 -8.67 2.64 6.98
CA ILE A 41 -8.57 2.11 5.61
C ILE A 41 -9.15 0.69 5.55
N SER A 42 -9.18 -0.01 6.68
CA SER A 42 -9.70 -1.37 6.80
C SER A 42 -10.12 -1.59 8.24
N PHE A 43 -11.15 -2.43 8.44
CA PHE A 43 -11.57 -2.85 9.79
C PHE A 43 -10.43 -3.46 10.59
N GLN A 44 -9.51 -4.13 9.92
CA GLN A 44 -8.38 -4.79 10.57
C GLN A 44 -7.27 -3.81 10.94
N MET A 45 -7.34 -2.58 10.46
CA MET A 45 -6.31 -1.58 10.68
C MET A 45 -6.93 -0.25 11.16
N PRO A 46 -7.48 -0.24 12.38
CA PRO A 46 -8.05 0.99 12.95
C PRO A 46 -7.02 2.13 12.96
N VAL A 47 -7.51 3.36 12.94
CA VAL A 47 -6.64 4.53 12.98
C VAL A 47 -5.96 4.62 14.33
N THR A 48 -4.62 4.67 14.32
CA THR A 48 -3.81 4.74 15.52
C THR A 48 -2.47 5.41 15.19
N ALA A 49 -1.85 5.98 16.20
CA ALA A 49 -0.50 6.54 16.06
C ALA A 49 0.58 5.46 16.08
N LEU A 50 0.23 4.23 16.47
CA LEU A 50 1.19 3.13 16.56
C LEU A 50 1.37 2.46 15.19
N PRO A 51 2.59 2.02 14.85
CA PRO A 51 2.80 1.34 13.58
C PRO A 51 2.25 -0.08 13.59
N TYR A 52 1.76 -0.51 12.43
CA TYR A 52 1.45 -1.91 12.17
C TYR A 52 2.68 -2.56 11.54
N ARG A 53 2.94 -3.79 11.91
CA ARG A 53 4.08 -4.55 11.40
C ARG A 53 3.66 -5.96 11.04
N SER A 54 4.21 -6.52 9.96
CA SER A 54 3.92 -7.87 9.54
C SER A 54 5.09 -8.45 8.76
N LYS A 55 5.30 -9.76 8.86
CA LYS A 55 6.31 -10.47 8.07
C LYS A 55 5.83 -10.70 6.64
N ARG A 56 4.55 -10.52 6.37
CA ARG A 56 3.96 -10.64 5.04
C ARG A 56 3.18 -9.38 4.74
N LEU A 57 2.95 -9.12 3.46
CA LEU A 57 2.11 -7.99 3.08
C LEU A 57 0.75 -8.14 3.77
N PHE A 58 0.28 -7.06 4.38
CA PHE A 58 -0.99 -7.08 5.11
C PHE A 58 -2.11 -7.58 4.21
N PRO A 59 -2.99 -8.47 4.72
CA PRO A 59 -4.08 -9.03 3.90
C PRO A 59 -4.92 -7.99 3.19
N PHE A 60 -5.18 -6.85 3.82
CA PHE A 60 -5.93 -5.78 3.19
C PHE A 60 -5.26 -5.31 1.91
N PHE A 61 -3.95 -5.03 1.97
CA PHE A 61 -3.21 -4.56 0.79
C PHE A 61 -3.06 -5.66 -0.25
N ASP A 62 -2.80 -6.88 0.19
CA ASP A 62 -2.68 -8.00 -0.74
C ASP A 62 -3.98 -8.20 -1.51
N GLY A 63 -5.12 -7.98 -0.86
CA GLY A 63 -6.43 -8.10 -1.48
C GLY A 63 -6.75 -7.02 -2.50
N LEU A 64 -5.97 -5.93 -2.55
CA LEU A 64 -6.15 -4.88 -3.56
C LEU A 64 -5.50 -5.25 -4.89
N ILE A 65 -4.62 -6.24 -4.90
CA ILE A 65 -3.92 -6.65 -6.12
C ILE A 65 -4.89 -7.39 -7.03
N PRO A 66 -4.93 -7.04 -8.33
CA PRO A 66 -5.83 -7.71 -9.27
C PRO A 66 -5.62 -9.21 -9.33
N GLU A 67 -6.69 -9.95 -9.59
CA GLU A 67 -6.65 -11.39 -9.74
C GLU A 67 -7.06 -11.80 -11.16
N GLY A 68 -6.84 -13.07 -11.47
CA GLY A 68 -7.25 -13.63 -12.74
C GLY A 68 -6.55 -12.98 -13.92
N TRP A 69 -7.31 -12.64 -14.94
CA TRP A 69 -6.75 -12.12 -16.16
C TRP A 69 -6.11 -10.73 -15.98
N LEU A 70 -6.63 -9.91 -15.05
CA LEU A 70 -6.03 -8.60 -14.76
C LEU A 70 -4.62 -8.75 -14.23
N LEU A 71 -4.40 -9.71 -13.34
CA LEU A 71 -3.07 -10.00 -12.81
C LEU A 71 -2.15 -10.49 -13.94
N HIS A 72 -2.67 -11.34 -14.81
CA HIS A 72 -1.92 -11.85 -15.95
C HIS A 72 -1.45 -10.70 -16.85
N ILE A 73 -2.35 -9.79 -17.18
CA ILE A 73 -2.02 -8.63 -18.01
C ILE A 73 -0.97 -7.76 -17.31
N ALA A 74 -1.13 -7.53 -16.01
CA ALA A 74 -0.18 -6.71 -15.26
C ALA A 74 1.22 -7.31 -15.29
N THR A 75 1.34 -8.61 -15.08
CA THR A 75 2.65 -9.27 -15.07
C THR A 75 3.28 -9.29 -16.46
N GLU A 76 2.50 -9.47 -17.50
CA GLU A 76 3.00 -9.47 -18.87
C GLU A 76 3.37 -8.07 -19.36
N THR A 77 2.53 -7.09 -19.07
CA THR A 77 2.74 -5.72 -19.53
C THR A 77 3.89 -5.05 -18.78
N TRP A 78 3.95 -5.25 -17.47
CA TRP A 78 4.94 -4.57 -16.64
C TRP A 78 6.11 -5.48 -16.24
N ARG A 79 6.05 -6.75 -16.63
CA ARG A 79 7.10 -7.74 -16.36
C ARG A 79 7.43 -7.85 -14.88
N ILE A 80 6.42 -7.79 -14.04
CA ILE A 80 6.58 -7.94 -12.60
C ILE A 80 6.34 -9.40 -12.24
N ASN A 81 7.22 -9.96 -11.42
CA ASN A 81 7.05 -11.32 -10.91
C ASN A 81 5.74 -11.38 -10.10
N LYS A 82 4.86 -12.33 -10.45
CA LYS A 82 3.58 -12.45 -9.78
C LYS A 82 3.68 -12.83 -8.30
N ASN A 83 4.85 -13.27 -7.86
CA ASN A 83 5.09 -13.55 -6.45
C ASN A 83 5.61 -12.33 -5.70
N ASP A 84 5.96 -11.26 -6.41
CA ASP A 84 6.39 -10.01 -5.81
C ASP A 84 5.16 -9.15 -5.49
N ARG A 85 4.55 -9.45 -4.36
CA ARG A 85 3.28 -8.81 -3.98
C ARG A 85 3.39 -7.31 -3.82
N MET A 86 4.48 -6.83 -3.23
CA MET A 86 4.70 -5.38 -3.07
C MET A 86 4.87 -4.70 -4.42
N GLY A 87 5.64 -5.30 -5.32
CA GLY A 87 5.81 -4.75 -6.67
C GLY A 87 4.50 -4.64 -7.41
N LEU A 88 3.67 -5.69 -7.34
CA LEU A 88 2.35 -5.68 -7.96
C LEU A 88 1.45 -4.61 -7.36
N LEU A 89 1.45 -4.48 -6.04
CA LEU A 89 0.65 -3.47 -5.36
C LEU A 89 1.03 -2.07 -5.82
N LEU A 90 2.33 -1.76 -5.85
CA LEU A 90 2.81 -0.45 -6.25
C LEU A 90 2.53 -0.14 -7.72
N ALA A 91 2.52 -1.16 -8.57
CA ALA A 91 2.27 -0.98 -10.00
C ALA A 91 0.78 -0.88 -10.32
N CYS A 92 -0.07 -1.67 -9.64
CA CYS A 92 -1.47 -1.85 -10.02
C CYS A 92 -2.44 -0.92 -9.30
N CYS A 93 -2.10 -0.41 -8.13
CA CYS A 93 -3.09 0.21 -7.24
C CYS A 93 -3.04 1.72 -7.15
N ARG A 94 -2.44 2.38 -8.14
CA ARG A 94 -2.43 3.85 -8.20
C ARG A 94 -3.82 4.43 -8.42
N ASN A 95 -4.62 3.74 -9.22
CA ASN A 95 -5.99 4.15 -9.53
C ASN A 95 -6.90 3.06 -9.02
N ALA A 96 -7.06 3.00 -7.71
CA ALA A 96 -7.84 1.94 -7.11
C ALA A 96 -9.31 2.05 -7.47
N ILE A 97 -9.94 0.89 -7.64
CA ILE A 97 -11.39 0.80 -7.72
C ILE A 97 -11.85 0.80 -6.27
N GLY A 98 -12.35 1.91 -5.80
CA GLY A 98 -12.76 2.06 -4.41
C GLY A 98 -12.06 3.24 -3.75
N ALA A 99 -12.02 3.25 -2.42
CA ALA A 99 -11.58 4.40 -1.67
C ALA A 99 -10.05 4.48 -1.50
N VAL A 100 -9.36 3.34 -1.53
CA VAL A 100 -7.93 3.28 -1.20
C VAL A 100 -7.08 3.16 -2.45
N SER A 101 -6.04 4.01 -2.55
CA SER A 101 -5.04 3.94 -3.61
C SER A 101 -3.64 3.95 -3.00
N ILE A 102 -2.67 3.40 -3.76
CA ILE A 102 -1.29 3.28 -3.30
C ILE A 102 -0.39 3.93 -4.36
N HIS A 103 0.44 4.87 -3.94
CA HIS A 103 1.28 5.64 -4.85
C HIS A 103 2.76 5.40 -4.52
N PRO A 104 3.53 4.81 -5.44
CA PRO A 104 4.95 4.51 -5.17
C PRO A 104 5.75 5.76 -4.81
N VAL A 105 6.70 5.59 -3.91
CA VAL A 105 7.68 6.62 -3.60
C VAL A 105 8.97 6.27 -4.33
N HIS A 106 9.49 7.20 -5.12
CA HIS A 106 10.70 7.00 -5.90
C HIS A 106 11.86 7.73 -5.25
N LYS A 107 12.73 6.98 -4.57
CA LYS A 107 13.82 7.56 -3.81
C LYS A 107 14.85 8.31 -4.65
N GLU A 108 15.08 7.82 -5.86
CA GLU A 108 16.06 8.43 -6.76
C GLU A 108 15.68 9.87 -7.11
N GLU A 109 14.40 10.18 -7.05
CA GLU A 109 13.93 11.52 -7.33
C GLU A 109 14.31 12.51 -6.26
N ASN A 110 14.70 12.00 -5.10
CA ASN A 110 15.06 12.81 -3.95
C ASN A 110 16.57 12.90 -3.74
N ALA A 111 17.31 12.27 -4.61
CA ALA A 111 18.77 12.24 -4.51
C ALA A 111 19.40 13.49 -5.08
#